data_16712c04a6b35426385774eba8ed74aa
#
_entry.id   16712c04a6b35426385774eba8ed74aa
#
_cell.length_a   1.000
_cell.length_b   1.000
_cell.length_c   1.000
_cell.angle_alpha   90.00
_cell.angle_beta   90.00
_cell.angle_gamma   90.00
#
_symmetry.space_group_name_H-M   'P 1'
#
loop_
_entity.id
_entity.type
_entity.pdbx_description
1 polymer ?
#
loop_
_entity_poly.entity_id
_entity_poly.type
_entity_poly.pdbx_seq_one_letter_code
_entity_poly.pdbx_strand_id
1 'polypeptide(L)'
;MEHRLTRLIGEKALENGWGEIISKNKIGLGNNSEIIEVQIYRDKIMVKIVGEGKVLIKRDNILSNLRDKDSGQIREGDEIWLLDQMAEGEYKQGEKEIFKGAAIKIEITNNKKDIFIKEKSQYQDKNNKTINLILGLIVLGLLIAGTFFGYQKRIIDEQKNKMEEAREQINKIETEIEGVRTINIETALELAKSAEIIIDEIQITDKKYIDELTDFKKKIEEIKKELGEESVDYEVAYNTALIMEGGKFKGMTIKSNLLYLWNSELGQINSVDIKLRSTEIIVKDDQIKLWLGTFYSGEGRYGFDQNRIYEIKRNNLVGTKIKEIKNIGDINGWNGLFYALNNDNQKIEKLTGEGGIVWLKEGVSLKEEATGMAIDGDIWVLGKSGKIYHYSRGEEKKYEMSFIPNLTTANKLKTSEEVDFLAYVADSNTIYIYHKDGKILGKNNFGKTIINDIGIDSQNRAVLVLANDGKIYRIKIK
;
A
#
# COMPACT_ATOMS: atom_id res chain seq x y z
N MET A 1 4.68 29.25 -15.22
CA MET A 1 3.37 29.71 -15.75
C MET A 1 2.68 30.52 -14.68
N GLU A 2 2.12 31.66 -15.03
CA GLU A 2 1.26 32.43 -14.13
C GLU A 2 -0.19 32.05 -14.42
N HIS A 3 -1.05 32.23 -13.45
CA HIS A 3 -2.49 31.97 -13.63
C HIS A 3 -3.29 33.19 -13.13
N ARG A 4 -4.33 33.53 -13.90
CA ARG A 4 -5.28 34.57 -13.56
C ARG A 4 -6.57 33.91 -13.09
N LEU A 5 -7.10 34.38 -11.96
CA LEU A 5 -8.33 33.86 -11.38
C LEU A 5 -9.49 34.83 -11.63
N THR A 6 -10.60 34.30 -12.11
CA THR A 6 -11.88 34.98 -12.16
C THR A 6 -12.87 34.21 -11.29
N ARG A 7 -13.48 34.89 -10.34
CA ARG A 7 -14.37 34.32 -9.34
C ARG A 7 -15.80 34.75 -9.62
N LEU A 8 -16.71 33.80 -9.61
CA LEU A 8 -18.12 33.99 -9.87
C LEU A 8 -18.89 33.19 -8.82
N ILE A 9 -19.23 33.80 -7.69
CA ILE A 9 -20.01 33.16 -6.63
C ILE A 9 -21.32 33.92 -6.51
N GLY A 10 -22.40 33.27 -6.90
CA GLY A 10 -23.76 33.86 -6.89
C GLY A 10 -24.36 33.84 -5.48
N GLU A 11 -25.41 34.64 -5.26
CA GLU A 11 -26.09 34.78 -3.99
C GLU A 11 -26.57 33.43 -3.40
N LYS A 12 -27.17 32.57 -4.23
CA LYS A 12 -27.64 31.24 -3.80
C LYS A 12 -26.50 30.30 -3.38
N ALA A 13 -25.33 30.40 -4.01
CA ALA A 13 -24.17 29.63 -3.61
C ALA A 13 -23.65 30.09 -2.24
N LEU A 14 -23.63 31.40 -2.00
CA LEU A 14 -23.25 31.95 -0.67
C LEU A 14 -24.24 31.53 0.42
N GLU A 15 -25.54 31.52 0.17
CA GLU A 15 -26.55 30.99 1.10
C GLU A 15 -26.34 29.53 1.44
N ASN A 16 -25.84 28.72 0.50
CA ASN A 16 -25.52 27.30 0.67
C ASN A 16 -24.11 27.07 1.27
N GLY A 17 -23.43 28.12 1.72
CA GLY A 17 -22.14 28.05 2.40
C GLY A 17 -20.95 27.76 1.47
N TRP A 18 -21.10 27.95 0.14
CA TRP A 18 -19.99 27.84 -0.79
C TRP A 18 -18.96 28.94 -0.59
N GLY A 19 -17.70 28.57 -0.51
CA GLY A 19 -16.58 29.49 -0.36
C GLY A 19 -15.36 29.05 -1.17
N GLU A 20 -14.39 29.93 -1.28
CA GLU A 20 -13.14 29.68 -1.98
C GLU A 20 -12.15 28.93 -1.09
N ILE A 21 -11.43 27.99 -1.71
CA ILE A 21 -10.27 27.29 -1.11
C ILE A 21 -9.04 27.75 -1.89
N ILE A 22 -8.24 28.64 -1.32
CA ILE A 22 -7.00 29.12 -1.94
C ILE A 22 -5.84 28.88 -1.03
N SER A 23 -4.89 28.09 -1.49
CA SER A 23 -3.59 27.91 -0.90
C SER A 23 -2.50 27.99 -1.96
N LYS A 24 -1.23 27.90 -1.59
CA LYS A 24 -0.09 28.12 -2.51
C LYS A 24 -0.19 27.38 -3.86
N ASN A 25 -0.71 26.16 -3.89
CA ASN A 25 -0.81 25.34 -5.10
C ASN A 25 -2.22 24.78 -5.33
N LYS A 26 -3.21 25.20 -4.54
CA LYS A 26 -4.56 24.68 -4.59
C LYS A 26 -5.55 25.81 -4.78
N ILE A 27 -6.45 25.62 -5.72
CA ILE A 27 -7.53 26.54 -6.04
C ILE A 27 -8.80 25.72 -6.07
N GLY A 28 -9.80 26.11 -5.31
CA GLY A 28 -11.01 25.34 -5.22
C GLY A 28 -12.22 26.11 -4.74
N LEU A 29 -13.34 25.43 -4.79
CA LEU A 29 -14.63 25.78 -4.21
C LEU A 29 -15.04 24.70 -3.22
N GLY A 30 -15.63 25.07 -2.12
CA GLY A 30 -16.15 24.09 -1.17
C GLY A 30 -17.21 24.66 -0.24
N ASN A 31 -18.02 23.75 0.30
CA ASN A 31 -18.94 23.97 1.39
C ASN A 31 -18.76 22.88 2.45
N ASN A 32 -19.68 22.76 3.41
CA ASN A 32 -19.59 21.78 4.51
C ASN A 32 -19.59 20.30 4.06
N SER A 33 -20.03 19.98 2.83
CA SER A 33 -20.21 18.61 2.33
C SER A 33 -19.55 18.32 0.99
N GLU A 34 -19.18 19.37 0.23
CA GLU A 34 -18.68 19.25 -1.13
C GLU A 34 -17.37 20.04 -1.33
N ILE A 35 -16.46 19.49 -2.10
CA ILE A 35 -15.18 20.11 -2.44
C ILE A 35 -14.89 19.90 -3.92
N ILE A 36 -14.56 20.98 -4.63
CA ILE A 36 -14.09 20.97 -6.01
C ILE A 36 -12.78 21.71 -6.04
N GLU A 37 -11.67 21.02 -6.19
CA GLU A 37 -10.35 21.60 -6.04
C GLU A 37 -9.43 21.14 -7.17
N VAL A 38 -8.55 22.02 -7.63
CA VAL A 38 -7.43 21.68 -8.50
C VAL A 38 -6.13 22.08 -7.83
N GLN A 39 -5.18 21.18 -7.88
CA GLN A 39 -3.81 21.43 -7.49
C GLN A 39 -2.97 21.66 -8.76
N ILE A 40 -2.38 22.86 -8.87
CA ILE A 40 -1.53 23.22 -10.01
C ILE A 40 -0.09 23.26 -9.56
N TYR A 41 0.74 22.42 -10.17
CA TYR A 41 2.16 22.36 -9.89
C TYR A 41 2.97 22.42 -11.20
N ARG A 42 3.67 23.54 -11.44
CA ARG A 42 4.39 23.84 -12.69
C ARG A 42 3.46 23.79 -13.91
N ASP A 43 3.54 22.73 -14.69
CA ASP A 43 2.77 22.46 -15.92
C ASP A 43 1.77 21.33 -15.76
N LYS A 44 1.51 20.89 -14.53
CA LYS A 44 0.60 19.78 -14.21
C LYS A 44 -0.56 20.24 -13.37
N ILE A 45 -1.72 19.62 -13.61
CA ILE A 45 -2.92 19.76 -12.81
C ILE A 45 -3.31 18.42 -12.23
N MET A 46 -3.80 18.42 -11.00
CA MET A 46 -4.45 17.29 -10.36
C MET A 46 -5.81 17.73 -9.81
N VAL A 47 -6.82 16.91 -9.99
CA VAL A 47 -8.22 17.24 -9.67
C VAL A 47 -8.67 16.44 -8.45
N LYS A 48 -9.39 17.11 -7.54
CA LYS A 48 -10.11 16.48 -6.43
C LYS A 48 -11.55 16.97 -6.41
N ILE A 49 -12.51 16.04 -6.48
CA ILE A 49 -13.94 16.31 -6.45
C ILE A 49 -14.57 15.44 -5.35
N VAL A 50 -15.27 16.09 -4.43
CA VAL A 50 -16.13 15.43 -3.45
C VAL A 50 -17.52 16.07 -3.60
N GLY A 51 -18.53 15.27 -3.97
CA GLY A 51 -19.88 15.75 -4.30
C GLY A 51 -20.18 15.80 -5.79
N GLU A 52 -21.13 16.63 -6.19
CA GLU A 52 -21.70 16.66 -7.55
C GLU A 52 -21.10 17.72 -8.48
N GLY A 53 -20.10 18.48 -8.03
CA GLY A 53 -19.45 19.51 -8.84
C GLY A 53 -18.55 18.97 -9.95
N LYS A 54 -18.08 19.83 -10.84
CA LYS A 54 -17.25 19.47 -12.00
C LYS A 54 -16.04 20.36 -12.19
N VAL A 55 -15.02 19.79 -12.82
CA VAL A 55 -13.85 20.51 -13.32
C VAL A 55 -13.79 20.33 -14.83
N LEU A 56 -13.84 21.44 -15.56
CA LEU A 56 -13.75 21.47 -17.03
C LEU A 56 -12.43 22.12 -17.43
N ILE A 57 -11.78 21.59 -18.47
CA ILE A 57 -10.65 22.23 -19.12
C ILE A 57 -11.02 22.54 -20.58
N LYS A 58 -10.79 23.78 -20.99
CA LYS A 58 -10.95 24.22 -22.39
C LYS A 58 -9.57 24.46 -22.98
N ARG A 59 -9.25 23.73 -24.04
CA ARG A 59 -8.03 23.82 -24.81
C ARG A 59 -8.35 23.85 -26.30
N ASP A 60 -7.77 24.78 -27.05
CA ASP A 60 -8.01 24.90 -28.51
C ASP A 60 -9.52 24.87 -28.90
N ASN A 61 -10.37 25.53 -28.12
CA ASN A 61 -11.83 25.49 -28.18
C ASN A 61 -12.49 24.11 -27.93
N ILE A 62 -11.73 23.11 -27.53
CA ILE A 62 -12.26 21.80 -27.13
C ILE A 62 -12.45 21.80 -25.61
N LEU A 63 -13.67 21.46 -25.18
CA LEU A 63 -14.00 21.35 -23.75
C LEU A 63 -13.95 19.89 -23.32
N SER A 64 -13.17 19.62 -22.28
CA SER A 64 -13.04 18.29 -21.69
C SER A 64 -13.40 18.32 -20.21
N ASN A 65 -14.10 17.29 -19.73
CA ASN A 65 -14.44 17.11 -18.32
C ASN A 65 -13.35 16.30 -17.62
N LEU A 66 -12.82 16.83 -16.53
CA LEU A 66 -11.86 16.16 -15.67
C LEU A 66 -12.61 15.51 -14.50
N ARG A 67 -12.26 14.25 -14.19
CA ARG A 67 -12.87 13.47 -13.11
C ARG A 67 -12.01 13.58 -11.84
N ASP A 68 -12.56 13.15 -10.72
CA ASP A 68 -11.80 13.01 -9.49
C ASP A 68 -10.53 12.16 -9.71
N LYS A 69 -9.41 12.64 -9.18
CA LYS A 69 -8.07 12.06 -9.34
C LYS A 69 -7.49 12.11 -10.78
N ASP A 70 -8.16 12.72 -11.73
CA ASP A 70 -7.54 12.98 -13.02
C ASP A 70 -6.34 13.92 -12.87
N SER A 71 -5.28 13.64 -13.63
CA SER A 71 -4.09 14.47 -13.71
C SER A 71 -3.65 14.64 -15.16
N GLY A 72 -3.11 15.79 -15.49
CA GLY A 72 -2.66 16.08 -16.85
C GLY A 72 -1.71 17.26 -16.92
N GLN A 73 -1.10 17.47 -18.10
CA GLN A 73 -0.33 18.65 -18.38
C GLN A 73 -1.23 19.82 -18.76
N ILE A 74 -0.95 21.01 -18.22
CA ILE A 74 -1.55 22.29 -18.61
C ILE A 74 -0.60 23.06 -19.51
N ARG A 75 -1.16 23.89 -20.40
CA ARG A 75 -0.44 24.72 -21.38
C ARG A 75 -0.90 26.15 -21.31
N GLU A 76 -0.10 27.06 -21.82
CA GLU A 76 -0.51 28.43 -22.04
C GLU A 76 -1.77 28.49 -22.93
N GLY A 77 -2.73 29.31 -22.53
CA GLY A 77 -4.03 29.43 -23.19
C GLY A 77 -5.10 28.45 -22.71
N ASP A 78 -4.76 27.51 -21.83
CA ASP A 78 -5.78 26.66 -21.18
C ASP A 78 -6.67 27.50 -20.25
N GLU A 79 -7.97 27.22 -20.28
CA GLU A 79 -8.94 27.74 -19.33
C GLU A 79 -9.49 26.56 -18.50
N ILE A 80 -9.40 26.65 -17.18
CA ILE A 80 -9.90 25.62 -16.27
C ILE A 80 -11.07 26.22 -15.48
N TRP A 81 -12.17 25.50 -15.44
CA TRP A 81 -13.39 25.90 -14.74
C TRP A 81 -13.72 24.90 -13.64
N LEU A 82 -13.88 25.38 -12.42
CA LEU A 82 -14.42 24.66 -11.29
C LEU A 82 -15.87 25.13 -11.12
N LEU A 83 -16.82 24.22 -11.17
CA LEU A 83 -18.25 24.53 -11.21
C LEU A 83 -19.00 23.69 -10.17
N ASP A 84 -19.83 24.30 -9.34
CA ASP A 84 -20.84 23.56 -8.59
C ASP A 84 -21.95 23.06 -9.55
N GLN A 85 -22.87 22.27 -9.05
CA GLN A 85 -23.92 21.66 -9.89
C GLN A 85 -24.79 22.73 -10.56
N MET A 86 -25.09 23.84 -9.90
CA MET A 86 -25.90 24.90 -10.44
C MET A 86 -25.16 25.68 -11.54
N ALA A 87 -23.93 26.06 -11.29
CA ALA A 87 -23.08 26.74 -12.26
C ALA A 87 -22.78 25.85 -13.47
N GLU A 88 -22.69 24.54 -13.33
CA GLU A 88 -22.59 23.61 -14.46
C GLU A 88 -23.82 23.67 -15.38
N GLY A 89 -25.01 23.72 -14.80
CA GLY A 89 -26.24 23.86 -15.53
C GLY A 89 -26.30 25.18 -16.37
N GLU A 90 -25.93 26.30 -15.75
CA GLU A 90 -25.85 27.60 -16.36
C GLU A 90 -24.79 27.65 -17.49
N TYR A 91 -23.62 27.06 -17.25
CA TYR A 91 -22.55 26.97 -18.24
C TYR A 91 -22.97 26.16 -19.49
N LYS A 92 -23.69 25.05 -19.32
CA LYS A 92 -24.19 24.22 -20.41
C LYS A 92 -25.24 24.92 -21.25
N GLN A 93 -26.02 25.83 -20.69
CA GLN A 93 -27.01 26.63 -21.38
C GLN A 93 -26.38 27.78 -22.20
N GLY A 94 -25.06 27.97 -22.11
CA GLY A 94 -24.32 29.00 -22.81
C GLY A 94 -24.32 30.36 -22.11
N GLU A 95 -24.84 30.43 -20.90
CA GLU A 95 -24.77 31.60 -20.04
C GLU A 95 -23.32 31.73 -19.54
N LYS A 96 -22.61 32.74 -20.04
CA LYS A 96 -21.20 32.97 -19.67
C LYS A 96 -21.00 33.74 -18.35
N GLU A 97 -22.04 34.40 -17.90
CA GLU A 97 -22.09 35.09 -16.62
C GLU A 97 -22.90 34.25 -15.63
N ILE A 98 -22.23 33.67 -14.68
CA ILE A 98 -22.83 32.78 -13.70
C ILE A 98 -23.25 33.62 -12.49
N PHE A 99 -24.54 33.78 -12.28
CA PHE A 99 -25.07 34.66 -11.22
C PHE A 99 -25.66 33.90 -10.03
N LYS A 100 -25.91 32.58 -10.11
CA LYS A 100 -26.60 31.81 -9.07
C LYS A 100 -25.72 30.74 -8.46
N GLY A 101 -24.92 30.03 -9.27
CA GLY A 101 -23.99 29.02 -8.81
C GLY A 101 -22.64 29.56 -8.36
N ALA A 102 -21.74 28.69 -7.94
CA ALA A 102 -20.35 28.99 -7.60
C ALA A 102 -19.42 28.50 -8.70
N ALA A 103 -18.58 29.38 -9.23
CA ALA A 103 -17.56 29.03 -10.22
C ALA A 103 -16.23 29.75 -9.98
N ILE A 104 -15.15 29.09 -10.29
CA ILE A 104 -13.81 29.69 -10.43
C ILE A 104 -13.28 29.40 -11.84
N LYS A 105 -12.89 30.42 -12.57
CA LYS A 105 -12.15 30.31 -13.83
C LYS A 105 -10.68 30.60 -13.58
N ILE A 106 -9.83 29.72 -14.10
CA ILE A 106 -8.37 29.83 -14.04
C ILE A 106 -7.85 29.93 -15.45
N GLU A 107 -7.22 31.04 -15.82
CA GLU A 107 -6.58 31.24 -17.12
C GLU A 107 -5.09 31.06 -16.98
N ILE A 108 -4.48 30.19 -17.78
CA ILE A 108 -3.04 29.93 -17.78
C ILE A 108 -2.35 30.89 -18.74
N THR A 109 -1.49 31.76 -18.21
CA THR A 109 -0.78 32.80 -18.97
C THR A 109 0.71 32.68 -18.81
N ASN A 110 1.44 33.15 -19.83
CA ASN A 110 2.91 33.22 -19.80
C ASN A 110 3.32 34.70 -19.81
N ASN A 111 3.43 35.29 -18.65
CA ASN A 111 3.77 36.70 -18.53
C ASN A 111 5.31 36.88 -18.68
N LYS A 112 5.79 37.03 -19.90
CA LYS A 112 7.11 37.65 -20.13
C LYS A 112 6.94 39.16 -19.90
N LYS A 113 7.43 39.64 -18.78
CA LYS A 113 7.53 41.09 -18.54
C LYS A 113 8.46 41.69 -19.59
N ASP A 114 7.88 42.44 -20.53
CA ASP A 114 8.65 43.34 -21.37
C ASP A 114 9.25 44.45 -20.53
N ILE A 115 10.58 44.47 -20.47
CA ILE A 115 11.34 45.52 -19.81
C ILE A 115 11.38 46.70 -20.75
N PHE A 116 10.55 47.72 -20.54
CA PHE A 116 10.65 49.00 -21.21
C PHE A 116 11.89 49.76 -20.69
N ILE A 117 12.90 49.93 -21.54
CA ILE A 117 14.02 50.82 -21.31
C ILE A 117 13.57 52.25 -21.68
N LYS A 118 13.45 53.15 -20.72
CA LYS A 118 13.28 54.57 -20.95
C LYS A 118 14.63 55.22 -21.22
N GLU A 119 14.74 55.86 -22.40
CA GLU A 119 15.92 56.67 -22.79
C GLU A 119 16.14 57.86 -21.89
N LYS A 120 17.42 58.20 -21.66
CA LYS A 120 17.94 59.31 -20.89
C LYS A 120 17.93 60.58 -21.70
N SER A 121 17.49 61.71 -21.13
CA SER A 121 17.85 63.07 -21.54
C SER A 121 19.17 63.49 -20.92
N GLN A 122 20.05 64.05 -21.77
CA GLN A 122 21.34 64.60 -21.39
C GLN A 122 21.22 65.96 -20.69
N TYR A 123 21.98 66.15 -19.60
CA TYR A 123 22.44 67.45 -19.20
C TYR A 123 23.97 67.38 -18.89
N GLN A 124 24.75 68.23 -19.55
CA GLN A 124 26.22 68.37 -19.35
C GLN A 124 26.45 69.40 -18.26
N ASP A 125 27.30 69.12 -17.28
CA ASP A 125 28.14 70.13 -16.65
C ASP A 125 29.54 69.58 -16.30
N LYS A 126 30.56 70.30 -16.68
CA LYS A 126 31.97 69.96 -16.54
C LYS A 126 32.51 70.61 -15.26
N ASN A 127 32.98 69.83 -14.31
CA ASN A 127 34.23 69.96 -13.52
C ASN A 127 34.05 69.34 -12.14
N ASN A 128 34.77 68.35 -11.94
CA ASN A 128 35.11 67.53 -10.73
C ASN A 128 34.91 66.06 -10.99
N LYS A 129 35.25 65.61 -12.17
CA LYS A 129 34.88 64.28 -12.70
C LYS A 129 35.58 63.12 -12.00
N THR A 130 36.76 63.29 -11.41
CA THR A 130 37.52 62.15 -10.90
C THR A 130 37.16 61.77 -9.46
N ILE A 131 36.95 62.75 -8.57
CA ILE A 131 36.62 62.51 -7.17
C ILE A 131 35.18 62.04 -7.02
N ASN A 132 34.24 62.62 -7.77
CA ASN A 132 32.86 62.21 -7.77
C ASN A 132 32.63 60.82 -8.42
N LEU A 133 33.47 60.46 -9.39
CA LEU A 133 33.42 59.15 -10.01
C LEU A 133 33.91 58.03 -9.06
N ILE A 134 34.99 58.31 -8.30
CA ILE A 134 35.48 57.37 -7.26
C ILE A 134 34.49 57.27 -6.10
N LEU A 135 33.92 58.36 -5.61
CA LEU A 135 32.88 58.32 -4.58
C LEU A 135 31.61 57.60 -5.06
N GLY A 136 31.20 57.87 -6.31
CA GLY A 136 30.06 57.17 -6.94
C GLY A 136 30.30 55.66 -7.09
N LEU A 137 31.51 55.23 -7.43
CA LEU A 137 31.87 53.83 -7.50
C LEU A 137 31.89 53.14 -6.12
N ILE A 138 32.37 53.86 -5.08
CA ILE A 138 32.34 53.33 -3.71
C ILE A 138 30.92 53.21 -3.22
N VAL A 139 30.06 54.22 -3.42
CA VAL A 139 28.65 54.16 -3.04
C VAL A 139 27.91 53.08 -3.82
N LEU A 140 28.18 52.92 -5.13
CA LEU A 140 27.60 51.87 -5.94
C LEU A 140 28.10 50.48 -5.49
N GLY A 141 29.38 50.36 -5.13
CA GLY A 141 29.92 49.11 -4.54
C GLY A 141 29.28 48.74 -3.21
N LEU A 142 29.09 49.73 -2.34
CA LEU A 142 28.36 49.50 -1.06
C LEU A 142 26.89 49.17 -1.26
N LEU A 143 26.20 49.79 -2.21
CA LEU A 143 24.82 49.45 -2.57
C LEU A 143 24.71 48.03 -3.15
N ILE A 144 25.63 47.65 -4.07
CA ILE A 144 25.67 46.29 -4.61
C ILE A 144 25.99 45.29 -3.50
N ALA A 145 26.97 45.57 -2.65
CA ALA A 145 27.31 44.71 -1.53
C ALA A 145 26.13 44.63 -0.54
N GLY A 146 25.51 45.75 -0.17
CA GLY A 146 24.35 45.76 0.73
C GLY A 146 23.13 45.01 0.18
N THR A 147 22.86 45.17 -1.12
CA THR A 147 21.75 44.41 -1.76
C THR A 147 22.11 42.93 -1.90
N PHE A 148 23.35 42.58 -2.18
CA PHE A 148 23.82 41.21 -2.26
C PHE A 148 23.76 40.51 -0.89
N PHE A 149 24.30 41.15 0.17
CA PHE A 149 24.26 40.60 1.50
C PHE A 149 22.82 40.58 2.07
N GLY A 150 22.00 41.58 1.78
CA GLY A 150 20.59 41.57 2.14
C GLY A 150 19.81 40.47 1.43
N TYR A 151 20.08 40.25 0.17
CA TYR A 151 19.49 39.14 -0.61
C TYR A 151 19.92 37.76 -0.10
N GLN A 152 21.22 37.58 0.16
CA GLN A 152 21.77 36.34 0.74
C GLN A 152 21.15 36.06 2.13
N LYS A 153 21.09 37.07 3.00
CA LYS A 153 20.47 36.92 4.32
C LYS A 153 19.01 36.54 4.20
N ARG A 154 18.25 37.17 3.29
CA ARG A 154 16.84 36.85 3.05
C ARG A 154 16.64 35.41 2.58
N ILE A 155 17.51 34.90 1.69
CA ILE A 155 17.47 33.50 1.25
C ILE A 155 17.72 32.54 2.43
N ILE A 156 18.74 32.85 3.25
CA ILE A 156 19.08 32.01 4.41
C ILE A 156 17.92 32.01 5.42
N ASP A 157 17.36 33.18 5.73
CA ASP A 157 16.22 33.29 6.66
C ASP A 157 14.96 32.56 6.09
N GLU A 158 14.73 32.65 4.78
CA GLU A 158 13.63 31.92 4.12
C GLU A 158 13.82 30.40 4.19
N GLN A 159 15.02 29.90 3.93
CA GLN A 159 15.34 28.48 4.04
C GLN A 159 15.22 27.97 5.47
N LYS A 160 15.67 28.78 6.44
CA LYS A 160 15.52 28.47 7.86
C LYS A 160 14.05 28.34 8.26
N ASN A 161 13.21 29.32 7.87
CA ASN A 161 11.79 29.30 8.18
C ASN A 161 11.09 28.08 7.56
N LYS A 162 11.38 27.77 6.29
CA LYS A 162 10.85 26.57 5.61
C LYS A 162 11.24 25.29 6.34
N MET A 163 12.48 25.22 6.83
CA MET A 163 12.96 24.05 7.56
C MET A 163 12.32 23.92 8.94
N GLU A 164 12.10 25.04 9.65
CA GLU A 164 11.39 25.05 10.93
C GLU A 164 9.94 24.60 10.78
N GLU A 165 9.23 25.12 9.77
CA GLU A 165 7.85 24.68 9.44
C GLU A 165 7.80 23.18 9.11
N ALA A 166 8.74 22.69 8.30
CA ALA A 166 8.82 21.28 7.93
C ALA A 166 9.07 20.39 9.15
N ARG A 167 10.01 20.78 10.01
CA ARG A 167 10.32 20.06 11.25
C ARG A 167 9.10 19.96 12.16
N GLU A 168 8.35 21.04 12.30
CA GLU A 168 7.14 21.06 13.13
C GLU A 168 6.07 20.12 12.55
N GLN A 169 5.85 20.15 11.23
CA GLN A 169 4.90 19.28 10.56
C GLN A 169 5.31 17.81 10.62
N ILE A 170 6.58 17.49 10.38
CA ILE A 170 7.10 16.11 10.43
C ILE A 170 6.98 15.55 11.84
N ASN A 171 7.42 16.31 12.88
CA ASN A 171 7.30 15.87 14.26
C ASN A 171 5.84 15.64 14.69
N LYS A 172 4.91 16.47 14.21
CA LYS A 172 3.49 16.26 14.44
C LYS A 172 3.00 14.96 13.80
N ILE A 173 3.35 14.73 12.54
CA ILE A 173 2.99 13.50 11.82
C ILE A 173 3.61 12.28 12.50
N GLU A 174 4.87 12.33 12.93
CA GLU A 174 5.50 11.24 13.68
C GLU A 174 4.74 10.91 14.97
N THR A 175 4.31 11.93 15.70
CA THR A 175 3.50 11.76 16.91
C THR A 175 2.13 11.13 16.58
N GLU A 176 1.50 11.56 15.50
CA GLU A 176 0.24 10.98 15.02
C GLU A 176 0.43 9.52 14.57
N ILE A 177 1.53 9.21 13.88
CA ILE A 177 1.89 7.83 13.49
C ILE A 177 2.01 6.95 14.74
N GLU A 178 2.77 7.38 15.76
CA GLU A 178 2.92 6.64 17.02
C GLU A 178 1.58 6.40 17.72
N GLY A 179 0.67 7.38 17.67
CA GLY A 179 -0.66 7.27 18.27
C GLY A 179 -1.58 6.29 17.55
N VAL A 180 -1.43 6.13 16.24
CA VAL A 180 -2.35 5.31 15.44
C VAL A 180 -1.74 3.98 14.95
N ARG A 181 -0.40 3.82 14.97
CA ARG A 181 0.28 2.65 14.37
C ARG A 181 -0.16 1.30 14.96
N THR A 182 -0.58 1.29 16.23
CA THR A 182 -1.10 0.08 16.90
C THR A 182 -2.58 -0.15 16.68
N ILE A 183 -3.32 0.84 16.19
CA ILE A 183 -4.77 0.83 16.03
C ILE A 183 -5.16 0.75 14.55
N ASN A 184 -4.51 1.52 13.70
CA ASN A 184 -4.80 1.62 12.27
C ASN A 184 -3.53 1.94 11.47
N ILE A 185 -2.91 0.91 10.92
CA ILE A 185 -1.67 1.06 10.18
C ILE A 185 -1.85 1.70 8.80
N GLU A 186 -3.01 1.54 8.15
CA GLU A 186 -3.25 2.22 6.87
C GLU A 186 -3.20 3.72 7.06
N THR A 187 -3.84 4.22 8.13
CA THR A 187 -3.74 5.63 8.52
C THR A 187 -2.29 6.01 8.86
N ALA A 188 -1.56 5.16 9.58
CA ALA A 188 -0.16 5.39 9.89
C ALA A 188 0.72 5.44 8.63
N LEU A 189 0.47 4.56 7.65
CA LEU A 189 1.16 4.57 6.35
C LEU A 189 0.80 5.80 5.51
N GLU A 190 -0.46 6.23 5.49
CA GLU A 190 -0.88 7.47 4.82
C GLU A 190 -0.20 8.70 5.45
N LEU A 191 -0.08 8.74 6.77
CA LEU A 191 0.65 9.78 7.48
C LEU A 191 2.13 9.77 7.13
N ALA A 192 2.77 8.60 7.08
CA ALA A 192 4.18 8.46 6.68
C ALA A 192 4.40 8.92 5.23
N LYS A 193 3.49 8.58 4.30
CA LYS A 193 3.52 9.09 2.92
C LYS A 193 3.33 10.61 2.85
N SER A 194 2.47 11.16 3.70
CA SER A 194 2.28 12.60 3.78
C SER A 194 3.55 13.31 4.26
N ALA A 195 4.26 12.73 5.21
CA ALA A 195 5.56 13.25 5.66
C ALA A 195 6.62 13.19 4.53
N GLU A 196 6.66 12.10 3.76
CA GLU A 196 7.56 11.97 2.61
C GLU A 196 7.28 13.04 1.53
N ILE A 197 6.01 13.29 1.23
CA ILE A 197 5.60 14.35 0.29
C ILE A 197 6.07 15.72 0.79
N ILE A 198 5.90 16.02 2.09
CA ILE A 198 6.37 17.27 2.68
C ILE A 198 7.89 17.40 2.53
N ILE A 199 8.65 16.35 2.81
CA ILE A 199 10.12 16.33 2.67
C ILE A 199 10.54 16.57 1.21
N ASP A 200 9.88 15.90 0.26
CA ASP A 200 10.22 16.01 -1.18
C ASP A 200 9.82 17.37 -1.79
N GLU A 201 8.83 18.06 -1.22
CA GLU A 201 8.41 19.39 -1.65
C GLU A 201 9.33 20.52 -1.15
N ILE A 202 10.17 20.27 -0.15
CA ILE A 202 11.06 21.27 0.42
C ILE A 202 12.25 21.54 -0.50
N GLN A 203 12.29 22.74 -1.07
CA GLN A 203 13.43 23.20 -1.89
C GLN A 203 14.42 23.97 -1.02
N ILE A 204 15.51 23.33 -0.62
CA ILE A 204 16.59 23.90 0.17
C ILE A 204 17.92 23.68 -0.58
N THR A 205 18.80 24.67 -0.50
CA THR A 205 20.14 24.63 -1.10
C THR A 205 21.25 24.66 -0.05
N ASP A 206 20.94 24.97 1.19
CA ASP A 206 21.90 24.94 2.30
C ASP A 206 22.21 23.50 2.69
N LYS A 207 23.48 23.13 2.63
CA LYS A 207 23.96 21.76 2.89
C LYS A 207 23.53 21.24 4.25
N LYS A 208 23.55 22.08 5.30
CA LYS A 208 23.14 21.72 6.66
C LYS A 208 21.70 21.20 6.70
N TYR A 209 20.79 21.87 5.98
CA TYR A 209 19.38 21.49 5.94
C TYR A 209 19.10 20.33 4.99
N ILE A 210 19.94 20.14 3.94
CA ILE A 210 19.87 18.97 3.08
C ILE A 210 20.22 17.70 3.86
N ASP A 211 21.27 17.75 4.69
CA ASP A 211 21.65 16.61 5.54
C ASP A 211 20.50 16.27 6.52
N GLU A 212 19.89 17.27 7.17
CA GLU A 212 18.76 17.09 8.08
C GLU A 212 17.51 16.51 7.37
N LEU A 213 17.18 16.97 6.17
CA LEU A 213 16.07 16.42 5.37
C LEU A 213 16.34 14.96 4.96
N THR A 214 17.62 14.65 4.69
CA THR A 214 18.03 13.26 4.38
C THR A 214 17.81 12.36 5.59
N ASP A 215 18.12 12.83 6.80
CA ASP A 215 17.88 12.09 8.04
C ASP A 215 16.38 11.90 8.31
N PHE A 216 15.56 12.92 8.08
CA PHE A 216 14.11 12.77 8.17
C PHE A 216 13.57 11.75 7.16
N LYS A 217 14.04 11.81 5.91
CA LYS A 217 13.63 10.87 4.87
C LYS A 217 13.97 9.43 5.27
N LYS A 218 15.18 9.21 5.74
CA LYS A 218 15.61 7.90 6.23
C LYS A 218 14.74 7.40 7.38
N LYS A 219 14.41 8.26 8.33
CA LYS A 219 13.55 7.91 9.46
C LYS A 219 12.12 7.56 9.02
N ILE A 220 11.55 8.30 8.08
CA ILE A 220 10.23 7.97 7.50
C ILE A 220 10.28 6.66 6.72
N GLU A 221 11.34 6.39 5.97
CA GLU A 221 11.54 5.09 5.31
C GLU A 221 11.64 3.94 6.32
N GLU A 222 12.34 4.12 7.45
CA GLU A 222 12.40 3.14 8.53
C GLU A 222 11.02 2.90 9.14
N ILE A 223 10.25 3.97 9.40
CA ILE A 223 8.86 3.87 9.88
C ILE A 223 7.99 3.11 8.86
N LYS A 224 8.08 3.43 7.58
CA LYS A 224 7.33 2.73 6.51
C LYS A 224 7.67 1.25 6.45
N LYS A 225 8.95 0.89 6.63
CA LYS A 225 9.40 -0.50 6.75
C LYS A 225 8.81 -1.20 7.97
N GLU A 226 8.85 -0.55 9.13
CA GLU A 226 8.23 -1.08 10.36
C GLU A 226 6.71 -1.25 10.21
N LEU A 227 6.08 -0.39 9.44
CA LEU A 227 4.66 -0.46 9.11
C LEU A 227 4.34 -1.45 7.97
N GLY A 228 5.35 -2.13 7.39
CA GLY A 228 5.15 -3.18 6.40
C GLY A 228 4.89 -2.70 4.97
N GLU A 229 5.31 -1.49 4.61
CA GLU A 229 5.18 -0.98 3.24
C GLU A 229 6.18 -1.64 2.26
N GLU A 230 7.22 -2.32 2.73
CA GLU A 230 8.06 -3.09 1.82
C GLU A 230 7.23 -4.19 1.17
N SER A 231 6.76 -3.91 -0.05
CA SER A 231 6.39 -4.99 -0.95
C SER A 231 7.68 -5.76 -1.25
N VAL A 232 7.79 -6.96 -0.68
CA VAL A 232 8.93 -7.82 -0.99
C VAL A 232 8.81 -8.18 -2.47
N ASP A 233 9.87 -7.98 -3.24
CA ASP A 233 9.89 -8.32 -4.65
C ASP A 233 9.47 -9.77 -4.86
N TYR A 234 8.60 -10.01 -5.83
CA TYR A 234 8.20 -11.36 -6.21
C TYR A 234 8.48 -11.63 -7.69
N GLU A 235 8.79 -12.87 -7.97
CA GLU A 235 9.05 -13.37 -9.33
C GLU A 235 8.10 -14.51 -9.68
N VAL A 236 7.82 -14.72 -10.96
CA VAL A 236 7.11 -15.92 -11.40
C VAL A 236 8.06 -17.12 -11.33
N ALA A 237 7.84 -18.00 -10.36
CA ALA A 237 8.64 -19.21 -10.19
C ALA A 237 8.25 -20.28 -11.20
N TYR A 238 6.95 -20.45 -11.47
CA TYR A 238 6.42 -21.46 -12.37
C TYR A 238 5.08 -21.03 -12.99
N ASN A 239 4.84 -21.45 -14.24
CA ASN A 239 3.55 -21.27 -14.91
C ASN A 239 2.84 -22.62 -14.97
N THR A 240 1.70 -22.77 -14.28
CA THR A 240 0.96 -24.05 -14.21
C THR A 240 0.29 -24.43 -15.53
N ALA A 241 0.14 -23.49 -16.47
CA ALA A 241 -0.32 -23.79 -17.83
C ALA A 241 0.62 -24.75 -18.59
N LEU A 242 1.89 -24.84 -18.16
CA LEU A 242 2.83 -25.83 -18.69
C LEU A 242 2.52 -27.25 -18.23
N ILE A 243 1.74 -27.43 -17.16
CA ILE A 243 1.30 -28.74 -16.67
C ILE A 243 0.00 -29.15 -17.37
N MET A 244 -0.90 -28.19 -17.49
CA MET A 244 -2.24 -28.42 -17.99
C MET A 244 -2.84 -27.09 -18.48
N GLU A 245 -3.30 -27.05 -19.73
CA GLU A 245 -3.96 -25.87 -20.28
C GLU A 245 -5.21 -25.53 -19.46
N GLY A 246 -5.28 -24.27 -18.98
CA GLY A 246 -6.35 -23.81 -18.12
C GLY A 246 -6.36 -24.42 -16.71
N GLY A 247 -5.24 -25.03 -16.27
CA GLY A 247 -5.14 -25.74 -14.99
C GLY A 247 -5.45 -24.85 -13.78
N LYS A 248 -6.52 -25.20 -13.08
CA LYS A 248 -6.97 -24.52 -11.86
C LYS A 248 -6.62 -25.37 -10.64
N PHE A 249 -5.42 -25.18 -10.14
CA PHE A 249 -5.02 -25.82 -8.88
C PHE A 249 -5.61 -25.06 -7.69
N LYS A 250 -6.14 -25.82 -6.72
CA LYS A 250 -6.79 -25.27 -5.52
C LYS A 250 -5.85 -25.14 -4.35
N GLY A 251 -4.79 -25.95 -4.34
CA GLY A 251 -3.84 -25.87 -3.25
C GLY A 251 -2.52 -26.56 -3.58
N MET A 252 -1.56 -26.32 -2.71
CA MET A 252 -0.21 -26.86 -2.86
C MET A 252 0.41 -27.25 -1.52
N THR A 253 1.30 -28.23 -1.59
CA THR A 253 2.25 -28.55 -0.52
C THR A 253 3.64 -28.63 -1.10
N ILE A 254 4.62 -28.21 -0.34
CA ILE A 254 6.03 -28.23 -0.76
C ILE A 254 6.84 -29.07 0.21
N LYS A 255 7.71 -29.92 -0.32
CA LYS A 255 8.78 -30.61 0.43
C LYS A 255 10.05 -30.60 -0.42
N SER A 256 11.10 -30.00 0.12
CA SER A 256 12.36 -29.77 -0.61
C SER A 256 12.12 -28.97 -1.92
N ASN A 257 12.42 -29.53 -3.09
CA ASN A 257 12.20 -28.87 -4.39
C ASN A 257 10.94 -29.34 -5.11
N LEU A 258 10.13 -30.20 -4.48
CA LEU A 258 8.94 -30.77 -5.08
C LEU A 258 7.69 -30.08 -4.56
N LEU A 259 6.93 -29.53 -5.50
CA LEU A 259 5.57 -29.03 -5.26
C LEU A 259 4.59 -30.16 -5.58
N TYR A 260 3.60 -30.31 -4.72
CA TYR A 260 2.43 -31.15 -4.99
C TYR A 260 1.22 -30.24 -5.11
N LEU A 261 0.70 -30.17 -6.32
CA LEU A 261 -0.44 -29.34 -6.70
C LEU A 261 -1.68 -30.23 -6.85
N TRP A 262 -2.77 -29.87 -6.20
CA TRP A 262 -4.02 -30.61 -6.33
C TRP A 262 -5.08 -29.81 -7.07
N ASN A 263 -5.75 -30.50 -8.00
CA ASN A 263 -6.83 -29.97 -8.82
C ASN A 263 -8.15 -30.62 -8.43
N SER A 264 -9.06 -29.84 -7.86
CA SER A 264 -10.36 -30.32 -7.43
C SER A 264 -11.33 -30.58 -8.59
N GLU A 265 -11.17 -29.95 -9.75
CA GLU A 265 -12.05 -30.18 -10.90
C GLU A 265 -11.78 -31.53 -11.55
N LEU A 266 -10.51 -31.87 -11.68
CA LEU A 266 -10.07 -33.13 -12.33
C LEU A 266 -9.84 -34.28 -11.35
N GLY A 267 -9.90 -34.03 -10.04
CA GLY A 267 -9.60 -35.04 -9.05
C GLY A 267 -8.17 -35.58 -9.17
N GLN A 268 -7.17 -34.73 -9.35
CA GLN A 268 -5.80 -35.17 -9.52
C GLN A 268 -4.77 -34.37 -8.72
N ILE A 269 -3.66 -35.04 -8.44
CA ILE A 269 -2.46 -34.43 -7.84
C ILE A 269 -1.31 -34.55 -8.81
N ASN A 270 -0.64 -33.42 -9.04
CA ASN A 270 0.57 -33.32 -9.81
C ASN A 270 1.76 -33.02 -8.91
N SER A 271 2.90 -33.66 -9.13
CA SER A 271 4.18 -33.19 -8.61
C SER A 271 4.87 -32.33 -9.66
N VAL A 272 5.54 -31.30 -9.20
CA VAL A 272 6.33 -30.36 -10.01
C VAL A 272 7.69 -30.20 -9.38
N ASP A 273 8.72 -30.57 -10.08
CA ASP A 273 10.09 -30.20 -9.71
C ASP A 273 10.39 -28.82 -10.29
N ILE A 274 10.51 -27.83 -9.41
CA ILE A 274 10.72 -26.43 -9.82
C ILE A 274 12.08 -26.23 -10.50
N LYS A 275 13.12 -26.98 -10.09
CA LYS A 275 14.46 -26.87 -10.65
C LYS A 275 14.55 -27.54 -12.01
N LEU A 276 14.05 -28.75 -12.10
CA LEU A 276 14.10 -29.57 -13.33
C LEU A 276 12.99 -29.21 -14.33
N ARG A 277 12.00 -28.42 -13.90
CA ARG A 277 10.79 -28.08 -14.67
C ARG A 277 10.05 -29.32 -15.20
N SER A 278 10.13 -30.41 -14.46
CA SER A 278 9.44 -31.67 -14.77
C SER A 278 8.15 -31.78 -13.99
N THR A 279 7.16 -32.45 -14.58
CA THR A 279 5.85 -32.65 -13.96
C THR A 279 5.44 -34.12 -14.09
N GLU A 280 4.77 -34.64 -13.06
CA GLU A 280 4.21 -35.99 -13.04
C GLU A 280 2.83 -35.99 -12.39
N ILE A 281 1.89 -36.76 -12.94
CA ILE A 281 0.61 -37.01 -12.25
C ILE A 281 0.87 -38.11 -11.21
N ILE A 282 0.71 -37.78 -9.95
CA ILE A 282 0.95 -38.71 -8.83
C ILE A 282 -0.24 -39.61 -8.62
N VAL A 283 -1.46 -39.08 -8.68
CA VAL A 283 -2.70 -39.83 -8.46
C VAL A 283 -3.89 -39.12 -9.10
N LYS A 284 -4.86 -39.91 -9.56
CA LYS A 284 -6.21 -39.44 -9.94
C LYS A 284 -7.23 -40.23 -9.13
N ASP A 285 -8.11 -39.51 -8.45
CA ASP A 285 -9.18 -40.04 -7.62
C ASP A 285 -10.27 -38.99 -7.42
N ASP A 286 -11.52 -39.37 -7.56
CA ASP A 286 -12.66 -38.46 -7.41
C ASP A 286 -12.78 -37.87 -6.00
N GLN A 287 -12.22 -38.50 -4.99
CA GLN A 287 -12.22 -37.99 -3.62
C GLN A 287 -11.40 -36.70 -3.50
N ILE A 288 -10.41 -36.49 -4.35
CA ILE A 288 -9.62 -35.25 -4.40
C ILE A 288 -10.48 -34.03 -4.71
N LYS A 289 -11.61 -34.20 -5.39
CA LYS A 289 -12.57 -33.13 -5.69
C LYS A 289 -13.18 -32.51 -4.46
N LEU A 290 -13.25 -33.24 -3.35
CA LEU A 290 -13.86 -32.85 -2.09
C LEU A 290 -12.85 -32.27 -1.08
N TRP A 291 -11.58 -32.24 -1.42
CA TRP A 291 -10.54 -31.84 -0.47
C TRP A 291 -10.62 -30.36 -0.10
N LEU A 292 -10.30 -30.09 1.18
CA LEU A 292 -10.21 -28.79 1.78
C LEU A 292 -8.76 -28.30 1.88
N GLY A 293 -7.80 -29.24 1.96
CA GLY A 293 -6.38 -28.91 2.08
C GLY A 293 -5.46 -30.09 1.98
N THR A 294 -4.16 -29.80 1.98
CA THR A 294 -3.08 -30.79 1.95
C THR A 294 -1.98 -30.37 2.93
N PHE A 295 -1.30 -31.34 3.51
CA PHE A 295 -0.22 -31.10 4.47
C PHE A 295 0.79 -32.25 4.50
N TYR A 296 1.91 -32.04 5.15
CA TYR A 296 2.90 -33.07 5.48
C TYR A 296 2.84 -33.45 6.96
N SER A 297 3.14 -34.71 7.27
CA SER A 297 3.43 -35.15 8.63
C SER A 297 4.52 -36.22 8.59
N GLY A 298 5.70 -35.92 9.13
CA GLY A 298 6.90 -36.73 8.92
C GLY A 298 7.23 -36.84 7.43
N GLU A 299 7.38 -38.08 6.92
CA GLU A 299 7.63 -38.33 5.50
C GLU A 299 6.33 -38.45 4.67
N GLY A 300 5.18 -38.56 5.34
CA GLY A 300 3.88 -38.75 4.70
C GLY A 300 3.31 -37.46 4.14
N ARG A 301 2.61 -37.58 3.02
CA ARG A 301 1.82 -36.53 2.36
C ARG A 301 0.36 -36.86 2.52
N TYR A 302 -0.44 -35.89 2.91
CA TYR A 302 -1.83 -36.08 3.24
C TYR A 302 -2.72 -35.02 2.60
N GLY A 303 -3.92 -35.44 2.21
CA GLY A 303 -5.03 -34.57 1.89
C GLY A 303 -6.20 -34.87 2.80
N PHE A 304 -7.09 -33.92 2.99
CA PHE A 304 -8.27 -34.10 3.82
C PHE A 304 -9.51 -33.45 3.23
N ASP A 305 -10.63 -34.10 3.46
CA ASP A 305 -11.96 -33.55 3.25
C ASP A 305 -12.67 -33.31 4.60
N GLN A 306 -13.96 -33.04 4.57
CA GLN A 306 -14.77 -32.81 5.79
C GLN A 306 -14.82 -34.01 6.74
N ASN A 307 -14.52 -35.22 6.26
CA ASN A 307 -14.78 -36.45 7.01
C ASN A 307 -13.54 -37.32 7.21
N ARG A 308 -12.51 -37.17 6.38
CA ARG A 308 -11.38 -38.11 6.35
C ARG A 308 -10.06 -37.45 5.98
N ILE A 309 -9.00 -38.12 6.39
CA ILE A 309 -7.61 -37.83 5.96
C ILE A 309 -7.14 -39.01 5.10
N TYR A 310 -6.52 -38.68 3.97
CA TYR A 310 -5.96 -39.61 3.03
C TYR A 310 -4.46 -39.46 2.93
N GLU A 311 -3.72 -40.55 3.00
CA GLU A 311 -2.31 -40.58 2.63
C GLU A 311 -2.18 -40.62 1.12
N ILE A 312 -1.38 -39.73 0.57
CA ILE A 312 -1.11 -39.65 -0.88
C ILE A 312 0.07 -40.54 -1.19
N LYS A 313 -0.20 -41.68 -1.82
CA LYS A 313 0.82 -42.59 -2.37
C LYS A 313 0.88 -42.49 -3.88
N ARG A 314 1.95 -43.00 -4.46
CA ARG A 314 2.05 -43.04 -5.91
C ARG A 314 0.91 -43.95 -6.44
N ASN A 315 0.11 -43.41 -7.35
CA ASN A 315 -1.04 -44.04 -8.02
C ASN A 315 -2.26 -44.38 -7.16
N ASN A 316 -2.28 -44.07 -5.83
CA ASN A 316 -3.48 -44.33 -5.05
C ASN A 316 -3.58 -43.40 -3.82
N LEU A 317 -4.80 -43.29 -3.27
CA LEU A 317 -5.09 -42.72 -1.99
C LEU A 317 -5.35 -43.82 -0.96
N VAL A 318 -4.79 -43.67 0.23
CA VAL A 318 -5.04 -44.60 1.32
C VAL A 318 -5.70 -43.83 2.48
N GLY A 319 -6.95 -44.19 2.77
CA GLY A 319 -7.64 -43.62 3.94
C GLY A 319 -6.89 -43.92 5.23
N THR A 320 -6.67 -42.91 6.07
CA THR A 320 -6.08 -43.13 7.39
C THR A 320 -7.11 -43.78 8.34
N LYS A 321 -6.62 -44.29 9.47
CA LYS A 321 -7.50 -44.90 10.49
C LYS A 321 -8.28 -43.86 11.31
N ILE A 322 -8.06 -42.57 11.06
CA ILE A 322 -8.74 -41.49 11.76
C ILE A 322 -10.22 -41.44 11.32
N LYS A 323 -11.10 -41.57 12.30
CA LYS A 323 -12.55 -41.55 12.08
C LYS A 323 -13.10 -40.19 12.43
N GLU A 324 -14.14 -39.82 11.68
CA GLU A 324 -14.98 -38.64 11.90
C GLU A 324 -14.30 -37.38 12.40
N ILE A 325 -13.98 -36.53 11.46
CA ILE A 325 -13.50 -35.18 11.73
C ILE A 325 -14.71 -34.25 11.59
N LYS A 326 -15.16 -33.60 12.67
CA LYS A 326 -16.34 -32.70 12.64
C LYS A 326 -15.91 -31.24 12.86
N ASN A 327 -16.47 -30.33 12.08
CA ASN A 327 -16.37 -28.87 12.22
C ASN A 327 -14.93 -28.34 12.39
N ILE A 328 -14.06 -28.75 11.47
CA ILE A 328 -12.64 -28.42 11.52
C ILE A 328 -12.34 -27.14 10.76
N GLY A 329 -11.68 -26.19 11.41
CA GLY A 329 -11.15 -25.00 10.79
C GLY A 329 -9.94 -25.27 9.90
N ASP A 330 -9.04 -26.16 10.33
CA ASP A 330 -7.85 -26.59 9.58
C ASP A 330 -7.26 -27.87 10.17
N ILE A 331 -6.49 -28.62 9.35
CA ILE A 331 -5.71 -29.77 9.77
C ILE A 331 -4.26 -29.60 9.33
N ASN A 332 -3.33 -29.92 10.23
CA ASN A 332 -1.92 -29.98 9.91
C ASN A 332 -1.24 -31.14 10.63
N GLY A 333 -0.01 -31.45 10.24
CA GLY A 333 0.73 -32.58 10.73
C GLY A 333 2.12 -32.24 11.25
N TRP A 334 2.57 -33.03 12.25
CA TRP A 334 3.91 -32.95 12.78
C TRP A 334 4.40 -34.33 13.23
N ASN A 335 5.56 -34.77 12.75
CA ASN A 335 6.23 -36.01 13.19
C ASN A 335 5.32 -37.26 13.13
N GLY A 336 4.53 -37.42 12.07
CA GLY A 336 3.58 -38.53 11.92
C GLY A 336 2.29 -38.40 12.72
N LEU A 337 2.10 -37.30 13.45
CA LEU A 337 0.90 -36.96 14.19
C LEU A 337 0.07 -35.93 13.43
N PHE A 338 -1.23 -35.92 13.66
CA PHE A 338 -2.16 -34.98 13.07
C PHE A 338 -2.83 -34.14 14.13
N TYR A 339 -3.00 -32.88 13.83
CA TYR A 339 -3.66 -31.90 14.70
C TYR A 339 -4.75 -31.18 13.92
N ALA A 340 -5.86 -30.88 14.59
CA ALA A 340 -7.00 -30.18 14.01
C ALA A 340 -7.43 -29.01 14.88
N LEU A 341 -7.86 -27.93 14.22
CA LEU A 341 -8.55 -26.82 14.87
C LEU A 341 -10.03 -27.15 14.98
N ASN A 342 -10.52 -27.28 16.19
CA ASN A 342 -11.95 -27.47 16.48
C ASN A 342 -12.53 -26.16 16.99
N ASN A 343 -13.25 -25.45 16.13
CA ASN A 343 -13.83 -24.15 16.44
C ASN A 343 -15.07 -24.23 17.34
N ASP A 344 -15.81 -25.38 17.33
CA ASP A 344 -17.00 -25.54 18.16
C ASP A 344 -16.68 -25.55 19.65
N ASN A 345 -15.59 -26.22 20.03
CA ASN A 345 -15.15 -26.29 21.41
C ASN A 345 -13.94 -25.38 21.70
N GLN A 346 -13.49 -24.60 20.71
CA GLN A 346 -12.32 -23.71 20.80
C GLN A 346 -11.06 -24.44 21.26
N LYS A 347 -10.76 -25.60 20.69
CA LYS A 347 -9.62 -26.44 21.05
C LYS A 347 -8.75 -26.81 19.86
N ILE A 348 -7.51 -27.13 20.17
CA ILE A 348 -6.62 -27.87 19.29
C ILE A 348 -6.69 -29.34 19.70
N GLU A 349 -7.00 -30.21 18.78
CA GLU A 349 -7.13 -31.63 18.99
C GLU A 349 -6.01 -32.40 18.29
N LYS A 350 -5.41 -33.35 18.98
CA LYS A 350 -4.54 -34.36 18.37
C LYS A 350 -5.44 -35.50 17.88
N LEU A 351 -5.41 -35.78 16.60
CA LEU A 351 -6.25 -36.80 15.97
C LEU A 351 -5.64 -38.21 16.16
N THR A 352 -6.47 -39.16 16.54
CA THR A 352 -6.14 -40.57 16.72
C THR A 352 -7.10 -41.46 15.97
N GLY A 353 -6.89 -42.78 15.94
CA GLY A 353 -7.81 -43.73 15.35
C GLY A 353 -9.17 -43.80 16.03
N GLU A 354 -9.31 -43.30 17.25
CA GLU A 354 -10.53 -43.29 18.07
C GLU A 354 -11.20 -41.90 18.12
N GLY A 355 -10.60 -40.87 17.50
CA GLY A 355 -11.10 -39.49 17.47
C GLY A 355 -10.05 -38.46 17.88
N GLY A 356 -10.50 -37.24 18.17
CA GLY A 356 -9.66 -36.15 18.63
C GLY A 356 -9.44 -36.17 20.14
N ILE A 357 -8.23 -36.00 20.58
CA ILE A 357 -7.85 -35.79 21.98
C ILE A 357 -7.42 -34.34 22.14
N VAL A 358 -8.02 -33.63 23.08
CA VAL A 358 -7.66 -32.23 23.36
C VAL A 358 -6.16 -32.14 23.66
N TRP A 359 -5.44 -31.36 22.85
CA TRP A 359 -4.00 -31.15 22.99
C TRP A 359 -3.66 -29.99 23.91
N LEU A 360 -4.54 -28.98 23.99
CA LEU A 360 -4.38 -27.86 24.88
C LEU A 360 -4.51 -28.31 26.33
N LYS A 361 -3.71 -27.73 27.22
CA LYS A 361 -3.84 -27.97 28.67
C LYS A 361 -5.18 -27.49 29.22
N GLU A 362 -5.55 -28.00 30.39
CA GLU A 362 -6.75 -27.59 31.10
C GLU A 362 -6.75 -26.05 31.31
N GLY A 363 -7.90 -25.41 31.06
CA GLY A 363 -8.03 -23.95 31.14
C GLY A 363 -7.52 -23.15 29.93
N VAL A 364 -6.82 -23.79 28.97
CA VAL A 364 -6.38 -23.14 27.73
C VAL A 364 -7.42 -23.38 26.62
N SER A 365 -7.71 -22.33 25.86
CA SER A 365 -8.61 -22.37 24.69
C SER A 365 -8.11 -21.47 23.57
N LEU A 366 -8.64 -21.65 22.37
CA LEU A 366 -8.48 -20.67 21.30
C LEU A 366 -9.16 -19.36 21.71
N LYS A 367 -8.58 -18.24 21.31
CA LYS A 367 -9.07 -16.91 21.72
C LYS A 367 -10.17 -16.36 20.84
N GLU A 368 -10.25 -16.86 19.61
CA GLU A 368 -11.23 -16.49 18.60
C GLU A 368 -11.44 -17.65 17.60
N GLU A 369 -12.34 -17.49 16.66
CA GLU A 369 -12.50 -18.42 15.54
C GLU A 369 -11.18 -18.54 14.77
N ALA A 370 -10.63 -19.75 14.72
CA ALA A 370 -9.36 -20.04 14.05
C ALA A 370 -9.61 -20.42 12.59
N THR A 371 -8.82 -19.83 11.68
CA THR A 371 -8.96 -19.99 10.23
C THR A 371 -7.76 -20.64 9.55
N GLY A 372 -6.69 -20.86 10.30
CA GLY A 372 -5.48 -21.53 9.80
C GLY A 372 -4.56 -21.99 10.92
N MET A 373 -3.79 -23.03 10.64
CA MET A 373 -2.82 -23.58 11.58
C MET A 373 -1.53 -23.95 10.84
N ALA A 374 -0.40 -23.67 11.48
CA ALA A 374 0.92 -24.13 11.05
C ALA A 374 1.67 -24.76 12.21
N ILE A 375 2.53 -25.74 11.95
CA ILE A 375 3.26 -26.50 12.96
C ILE A 375 4.73 -26.59 12.57
N ASP A 376 5.62 -26.25 13.50
CA ASP A 376 7.08 -26.33 13.34
C ASP A 376 7.79 -26.90 14.59
N GLY A 377 7.04 -27.68 15.35
CA GLY A 377 7.40 -28.13 16.72
C GLY A 377 6.50 -27.47 17.75
N ASP A 378 6.17 -26.21 17.55
CA ASP A 378 5.10 -25.49 18.22
C ASP A 378 3.88 -25.36 17.28
N ILE A 379 2.75 -24.97 17.82
CA ILE A 379 1.53 -24.75 17.02
C ILE A 379 1.22 -23.26 16.95
N TRP A 380 1.15 -22.77 15.73
CA TRP A 380 0.76 -21.40 15.38
C TRP A 380 -0.67 -21.41 14.85
N VAL A 381 -1.51 -20.55 15.39
CA VAL A 381 -2.93 -20.48 15.03
C VAL A 381 -3.25 -19.08 14.52
N LEU A 382 -3.84 -19.00 13.35
CA LEU A 382 -4.33 -17.77 12.76
C LEU A 382 -5.79 -17.58 13.15
N GLY A 383 -6.09 -16.49 13.81
CA GLY A 383 -7.45 -16.07 14.09
C GLY A 383 -8.08 -15.36 12.90
N LYS A 384 -9.40 -15.30 12.89
CA LYS A 384 -10.18 -14.61 11.85
C LYS A 384 -9.84 -13.12 11.73
N SER A 385 -9.42 -12.50 12.82
CA SER A 385 -8.96 -11.10 12.88
C SER A 385 -7.62 -10.88 12.20
N GLY A 386 -6.90 -11.92 11.77
CA GLY A 386 -5.52 -11.85 11.29
C GLY A 386 -4.48 -11.90 12.39
N LYS A 387 -4.89 -12.03 13.65
CA LYS A 387 -3.97 -12.20 14.77
C LYS A 387 -3.45 -13.63 14.81
N ILE A 388 -2.15 -13.77 15.08
CA ILE A 388 -1.49 -15.07 15.25
C ILE A 388 -1.33 -15.35 16.73
N TYR A 389 -1.62 -16.58 17.13
CA TYR A 389 -1.45 -17.09 18.49
C TYR A 389 -0.42 -18.22 18.48
N HIS A 390 0.41 -18.27 19.49
CA HIS A 390 1.49 -19.25 19.63
C HIS A 390 1.18 -20.20 20.78
N TYR A 391 1.23 -21.51 20.52
CA TYR A 391 1.04 -22.55 21.52
C TYR A 391 2.22 -23.52 21.52
N SER A 392 2.80 -23.75 22.67
CA SER A 392 3.87 -24.72 22.88
C SER A 392 3.51 -25.69 23.99
N ARG A 393 3.59 -26.99 23.74
CA ARG A 393 3.27 -28.05 24.69
C ARG A 393 1.89 -27.92 25.34
N GLY A 394 0.91 -27.46 24.59
CA GLY A 394 -0.46 -27.24 25.04
C GLY A 394 -0.70 -25.95 25.82
N GLU A 395 0.29 -25.09 26.02
CA GLU A 395 0.19 -23.80 26.68
C GLU A 395 0.26 -22.67 25.65
N GLU A 396 -0.51 -21.62 25.88
CA GLU A 396 -0.35 -20.37 25.14
C GLU A 396 0.98 -19.70 25.52
N LYS A 397 1.72 -19.27 24.55
CA LYS A 397 2.95 -18.47 24.72
C LYS A 397 2.69 -17.03 24.33
N LYS A 398 3.38 -16.12 24.98
CA LYS A 398 3.32 -14.71 24.61
C LYS A 398 3.89 -14.56 23.20
N TYR A 399 3.06 -14.03 22.28
CA TYR A 399 3.44 -13.63 20.94
C TYR A 399 2.78 -12.31 20.63
N GLU A 400 3.58 -11.29 20.40
CA GLU A 400 3.12 -9.93 20.15
C GLU A 400 3.47 -9.56 18.71
N MET A 401 2.46 -9.49 17.87
CA MET A 401 2.63 -8.99 16.51
C MET A 401 2.89 -7.49 16.56
N SER A 402 3.93 -7.04 15.87
CA SER A 402 4.23 -5.60 15.72
C SER A 402 3.12 -4.85 15.01
N PHE A 403 2.29 -5.60 14.28
CA PHE A 403 1.15 -5.09 13.55
C PHE A 403 0.07 -6.16 13.39
N ILE A 404 -1.21 -5.81 13.52
CA ILE A 404 -2.35 -6.65 13.21
C ILE A 404 -3.19 -5.90 12.16
N PRO A 405 -3.26 -6.40 10.90
CA PRO A 405 -4.02 -5.73 9.85
C PRO A 405 -5.52 -5.75 10.13
N ASN A 406 -6.23 -4.70 9.72
CA ASN A 406 -7.68 -4.73 9.68
C ASN A 406 -8.13 -5.50 8.44
N LEU A 407 -8.67 -6.70 8.62
CA LEU A 407 -8.98 -7.65 7.55
C LEU A 407 -10.45 -8.03 7.56
N THR A 408 -10.98 -8.38 6.39
CA THR A 408 -12.26 -9.09 6.28
C THR A 408 -12.08 -10.60 6.40
N THR A 409 -10.96 -11.13 5.89
CA THR A 409 -10.64 -12.56 5.97
C THR A 409 -9.14 -12.79 6.15
N ALA A 410 -8.80 -13.82 6.93
CA ALA A 410 -7.44 -14.34 7.04
C ALA A 410 -7.49 -15.87 6.96
N ASN A 411 -6.55 -16.48 6.24
CA ASN A 411 -6.46 -17.95 6.10
C ASN A 411 -5.07 -18.41 5.64
N LYS A 412 -4.89 -19.73 5.50
CA LYS A 412 -3.68 -20.32 4.90
C LYS A 412 -2.38 -20.00 5.64
N LEU A 413 -2.38 -20.04 6.97
CA LEU A 413 -1.15 -19.85 7.73
C LEU A 413 -0.13 -20.96 7.41
N LYS A 414 1.10 -20.59 7.12
CA LYS A 414 2.22 -21.51 6.84
C LYS A 414 3.51 -21.07 7.53
N THR A 415 4.25 -22.06 7.98
CA THR A 415 5.65 -21.97 8.47
C THR A 415 6.35 -23.31 8.28
N SER A 416 7.61 -23.40 8.63
CA SER A 416 8.34 -24.65 8.80
C SER A 416 9.40 -24.51 9.90
N GLU A 417 9.92 -25.63 10.38
CA GLU A 417 11.01 -25.67 11.37
C GLU A 417 12.30 -25.00 10.89
N GLU A 418 12.52 -25.02 9.56
CA GLU A 418 13.75 -24.53 8.92
C GLU A 418 13.75 -23.02 8.67
N VAL A 419 12.65 -22.32 8.95
CA VAL A 419 12.53 -20.86 8.77
C VAL A 419 12.10 -20.16 10.05
N ASP A 420 12.45 -18.90 10.17
CA ASP A 420 12.13 -18.03 11.30
C ASP A 420 10.93 -17.13 11.06
N PHE A 421 10.14 -17.42 10.04
CA PHE A 421 8.97 -16.61 9.65
C PHE A 421 7.69 -17.43 9.48
N LEU A 422 6.59 -16.70 9.53
CA LEU A 422 5.22 -17.14 9.29
C LEU A 422 4.66 -16.35 8.11
N ALA A 423 3.84 -16.99 7.29
CA ALA A 423 3.13 -16.31 6.21
C ALA A 423 1.66 -16.71 6.20
N TYR A 424 0.75 -15.77 5.91
CA TYR A 424 -0.68 -16.07 5.73
C TYR A 424 -1.30 -15.21 4.64
N VAL A 425 -2.46 -15.64 4.14
CA VAL A 425 -3.26 -14.94 3.14
C VAL A 425 -4.33 -14.11 3.82
N ALA A 426 -4.43 -12.85 3.45
CA ALA A 426 -5.44 -11.90 3.88
C ALA A 426 -6.26 -11.42 2.66
N ASP A 427 -7.58 -11.26 2.87
CA ASP A 427 -8.51 -10.72 1.87
C ASP A 427 -8.37 -11.34 0.48
N SER A 428 -7.98 -12.61 0.43
CA SER A 428 -7.81 -13.45 -0.75
C SER A 428 -6.71 -13.02 -1.74
N ASN A 429 -6.07 -11.88 -1.58
CA ASN A 429 -5.09 -11.33 -2.53
C ASN A 429 -3.84 -10.71 -1.90
N THR A 430 -3.76 -10.72 -0.60
CA THR A 430 -2.65 -10.11 0.14
C THR A 430 -1.94 -11.16 1.00
N ILE A 431 -0.62 -11.12 1.03
CA ILE A 431 0.19 -11.97 1.90
C ILE A 431 0.87 -11.09 2.93
N TYR A 432 0.75 -11.48 4.19
CA TYR A 432 1.53 -10.93 5.29
C TYR A 432 2.57 -11.94 5.73
N ILE A 433 3.78 -11.45 6.02
CA ILE A 433 4.92 -12.25 6.44
C ILE A 433 5.45 -11.66 7.74
N TYR A 434 5.55 -12.50 8.77
CA TYR A 434 6.02 -12.12 10.09
C TYR A 434 7.19 -12.99 10.51
N HIS A 435 8.16 -12.39 11.16
CA HIS A 435 9.14 -13.13 11.92
C HIS A 435 8.49 -13.82 13.14
N LYS A 436 9.04 -14.93 13.59
CA LYS A 436 8.49 -15.68 14.75
C LYS A 436 8.61 -14.94 16.09
N ASP A 437 9.29 -13.79 16.14
CA ASP A 437 9.26 -12.86 17.28
C ASP A 437 8.12 -11.82 17.22
N GLY A 438 7.34 -11.81 16.14
CA GLY A 438 6.20 -10.91 15.95
C GLY A 438 6.45 -9.70 15.04
N LYS A 439 7.70 -9.48 14.61
CA LYS A 439 8.03 -8.37 13.70
C LYS A 439 7.50 -8.66 12.29
N ILE A 440 6.85 -7.68 11.66
CA ILE A 440 6.46 -7.80 10.26
C ILE A 440 7.72 -7.75 9.37
N LEU A 441 7.82 -8.69 8.43
CA LEU A 441 8.90 -8.79 7.44
C LEU A 441 8.48 -8.28 6.06
N GLY A 442 7.19 -8.30 5.77
CA GLY A 442 6.70 -7.79 4.51
C GLY A 442 5.20 -8.01 4.27
N LYS A 443 4.71 -7.28 3.28
CA LYS A 443 3.33 -7.37 2.77
C LYS A 443 3.40 -7.39 1.24
N ASN A 444 2.67 -8.30 0.58
CA ASN A 444 2.51 -8.30 -0.87
C ASN A 444 1.03 -8.32 -1.22
N ASN A 445 0.61 -7.35 -2.01
CA ASN A 445 -0.74 -7.30 -2.57
C ASN A 445 -0.70 -7.68 -4.06
N PHE A 446 -1.46 -8.70 -4.43
CA PHE A 446 -1.55 -9.22 -5.80
C PHE A 446 -2.68 -8.56 -6.64
N GLY A 447 -3.21 -7.44 -6.15
CA GLY A 447 -4.26 -6.67 -6.84
C GLY A 447 -5.55 -7.48 -7.02
N LYS A 448 -5.93 -7.77 -8.28
CA LYS A 448 -7.13 -8.56 -8.59
C LYS A 448 -6.88 -10.06 -8.62
N THR A 449 -5.64 -10.51 -8.48
CA THR A 449 -5.28 -11.94 -8.52
C THR A 449 -5.62 -12.59 -7.19
N ILE A 450 -6.44 -13.63 -7.23
CA ILE A 450 -6.83 -14.39 -6.03
C ILE A 450 -5.74 -15.43 -5.73
N ILE A 451 -5.34 -15.51 -4.48
CA ILE A 451 -4.39 -16.50 -3.98
C ILE A 451 -5.17 -17.74 -3.57
N ASN A 452 -4.88 -18.86 -4.21
CA ASN A 452 -5.50 -20.13 -3.91
C ASN A 452 -4.83 -20.83 -2.71
N ASP A 453 -3.50 -20.77 -2.63
CA ASP A 453 -2.74 -21.34 -1.51
C ASP A 453 -1.33 -20.75 -1.45
N ILE A 454 -0.63 -20.99 -0.33
CA ILE A 454 0.77 -20.64 -0.12
C ILE A 454 1.56 -21.82 0.43
N GLY A 455 2.87 -21.83 0.20
CA GLY A 455 3.79 -22.81 0.73
C GLY A 455 5.12 -22.18 1.11
N ILE A 456 5.87 -22.83 2.00
CA ILE A 456 7.20 -22.37 2.43
C ILE A 456 8.28 -23.15 1.67
N ASP A 457 9.07 -22.44 0.89
CA ASP A 457 10.31 -22.92 0.29
C ASP A 457 11.46 -22.63 1.27
N SER A 458 11.68 -23.55 2.20
CA SER A 458 12.67 -23.36 3.26
C SER A 458 14.10 -23.29 2.73
N GLN A 459 14.41 -24.02 1.64
CA GLN A 459 15.74 -24.04 1.04
C GLN A 459 16.14 -22.69 0.43
N ASN A 460 15.18 -21.97 -0.11
CA ASN A 460 15.41 -20.65 -0.72
C ASN A 460 14.94 -19.50 0.17
N ARG A 461 14.53 -19.78 1.40
CA ARG A 461 13.97 -18.79 2.34
C ARG A 461 12.90 -17.93 1.65
N ALA A 462 11.86 -18.59 1.13
CA ALA A 462 10.84 -17.92 0.34
C ALA A 462 9.43 -18.44 0.63
N VAL A 463 8.44 -17.60 0.32
CA VAL A 463 7.03 -17.99 0.24
C VAL A 463 6.69 -18.23 -1.24
N LEU A 464 6.14 -19.40 -1.54
CA LEU A 464 5.53 -19.67 -2.83
C LEU A 464 4.04 -19.40 -2.77
N VAL A 465 3.51 -18.79 -3.81
CA VAL A 465 2.12 -18.30 -3.89
C VAL A 465 1.47 -18.91 -5.11
N LEU A 466 0.52 -19.78 -4.89
CA LEU A 466 -0.31 -20.33 -5.95
C LEU A 466 -1.49 -19.40 -6.21
N ALA A 467 -1.56 -18.85 -7.41
CA ALA A 467 -2.57 -17.88 -7.79
C ALA A 467 -3.58 -18.43 -8.80
N ASN A 468 -4.76 -17.81 -8.87
CA ASN A 468 -5.83 -18.21 -9.78
C ASN A 468 -5.56 -17.87 -11.25
N ASP A 469 -4.53 -17.07 -11.54
CA ASP A 469 -4.07 -16.75 -12.89
C ASP A 469 -3.19 -17.87 -13.51
N GLY A 470 -3.07 -19.00 -12.81
CA GLY A 470 -2.28 -20.15 -13.26
C GLY A 470 -0.78 -19.99 -13.09
N LYS A 471 -0.33 -19.11 -12.19
CA LYS A 471 1.08 -18.94 -11.87
C LYS A 471 1.38 -19.27 -10.42
N ILE A 472 2.63 -19.64 -10.19
CA ILE A 472 3.23 -19.74 -8.86
C ILE A 472 4.28 -18.65 -8.77
N TYR A 473 4.07 -17.73 -7.86
CA TYR A 473 5.00 -16.65 -7.57
C TYR A 473 5.92 -17.04 -6.41
N ARG A 474 7.12 -16.48 -6.39
CA ARG A 474 8.08 -16.61 -5.28
C ARG A 474 8.36 -15.27 -4.68
N ILE A 475 8.16 -15.15 -3.37
CA ILE A 475 8.54 -14.01 -2.54
C ILE A 475 9.76 -14.43 -1.74
N LYS A 476 10.93 -13.82 -1.99
CA LYS A 476 12.17 -14.08 -1.24
C LYS A 476 12.20 -13.26 0.03
N ILE A 477 12.48 -13.89 1.16
CA ILE A 477 12.60 -13.25 2.46
C ILE A 477 14.09 -12.99 2.73
N LYS A 478 14.44 -11.73 2.92
CA LYS A 478 15.82 -11.30 3.21
C LYS A 478 16.28 -11.65 4.61
#